data_a5fd17b53b1f287617a8a9819bf96a3e
#
_entry.id   a5fd17b53b1f287617a8a9819bf96a3e
#
_cell.length_a   1.000
_cell.length_b   1.000
_cell.length_c   1.000
_cell.angle_alpha   90.00
_cell.angle_beta   90.00
_cell.angle_gamma   90.00
#
_symmetry.space_group_name_H-M   'P 1'
#
loop_
_entity.id
_entity.type
_entity.pdbx_description
1 polymer ?
#
loop_
_entity_poly.entity_id
_entity_poly.type
_entity_poly.pdbx_seq_one_letter_code
_entity_poly.pdbx_strand_id
1 'polypeptide(L)' 'MYKVIDTYEGFEDIIGTFATFDEARAAAKQHCEDTDGECQVSIFTKTKKGYKVVI' A
#
# COMPACT_ATOMS: atom_id res chain seq x y z
N MET A 1 -7.12 1.28 -10.19
CA MET A 1 -5.80 1.65 -9.63
C MET A 1 -5.76 1.31 -8.15
N TYR A 2 -4.62 0.85 -7.70
CA TYR A 2 -4.40 0.51 -6.30
C TYR A 2 -3.24 1.32 -5.77
N LYS A 3 -3.43 1.95 -4.61
CA LYS A 3 -2.39 2.77 -3.97
C LYS A 3 -1.91 2.04 -2.72
N VAL A 4 -0.59 1.96 -2.57
CA VAL A 4 0.03 1.32 -1.41
C VAL A 4 0.66 2.40 -0.55
N ILE A 5 0.27 2.44 0.73
CA ILE A 5 0.75 3.45 1.68
C ILE A 5 1.24 2.73 2.94
N ASP A 6 2.43 3.11 3.41
CA ASP A 6 2.98 2.65 4.68
C ASP A 6 2.74 3.74 5.72
N THR A 7 2.03 3.40 6.80
CA THR A 7 1.74 4.33 7.89
C THR A 7 2.48 3.98 9.18
N TYR A 8 3.57 3.23 9.08
CA TYR A 8 4.36 2.85 10.24
C TYR A 8 4.85 4.08 11.01
N GLU A 9 4.69 4.04 12.32
CA GLU A 9 5.04 5.13 13.22
C GLU A 9 4.29 6.44 12.94
N GLY A 10 3.13 6.36 12.29
CA GLY A 10 2.29 7.53 12.02
C GLY A 10 2.67 8.33 10.79
N PHE A 11 3.67 7.90 10.05
CA PHE A 11 4.03 8.55 8.79
C PHE A 11 3.15 8.05 7.66
N GLU A 12 3.00 8.86 6.61
CA GLU A 12 2.31 8.43 5.38
C GLU A 12 3.34 8.36 4.27
N ASP A 13 3.84 7.16 4.02
CA ASP A 13 4.83 6.93 3.00
C ASP A 13 4.19 6.22 1.82
N ILE A 14 4.04 6.93 0.71
CA ILE A 14 3.40 6.37 -0.48
C ILE A 14 4.42 5.50 -1.23
N ILE A 15 4.16 4.19 -1.23
CA ILE A 15 5.03 3.23 -1.91
C ILE A 15 4.84 3.32 -3.42
N GLY A 16 3.59 3.47 -3.87
CA GLY A 16 3.28 3.62 -5.27
C GLY A 16 1.83 3.34 -5.60
N THR A 17 1.49 3.47 -6.89
CA THR A 17 0.19 3.10 -7.42
C THR A 17 0.38 2.04 -8.50
N PHE A 18 -0.57 1.10 -8.56
CA PHE A 18 -0.45 -0.07 -9.41
C PHE A 18 -1.76 -0.34 -10.13
N ALA A 19 -1.68 -0.94 -11.31
CA ALA A 19 -2.86 -1.22 -12.12
C ALA A 19 -3.69 -2.38 -11.57
N THR A 20 -3.04 -3.36 -10.93
CA THR A 20 -3.71 -4.54 -10.40
C THR A 20 -3.45 -4.71 -8.91
N PHE A 21 -4.35 -5.42 -8.24
CA PHE A 21 -4.19 -5.75 -6.82
C PHE A 21 -2.96 -6.62 -6.58
N ASP A 22 -2.71 -7.58 -7.46
CA ASP A 22 -1.55 -8.47 -7.33
C ASP A 22 -0.23 -7.70 -7.37
N GLU A 23 -0.13 -6.70 -8.24
CA GLU A 23 1.04 -5.85 -8.30
C GLU A 23 1.21 -5.04 -7.02
N ALA A 24 0.11 -4.46 -6.52
CA ALA A 24 0.12 -3.68 -5.27
C ALA A 24 0.53 -4.56 -4.10
N ARG A 25 0.00 -5.77 -4.03
CA ARG A 25 0.31 -6.71 -2.96
C ARG A 25 1.77 -7.13 -2.99
N ALA A 26 2.32 -7.39 -4.18
CA ALA A 26 3.73 -7.74 -4.33
C ALA A 26 4.64 -6.60 -3.88
N ALA A 27 4.28 -5.37 -4.24
CA ALA A 27 5.05 -4.19 -3.82
C ALA A 27 4.99 -4.00 -2.30
N ALA A 28 3.82 -4.20 -1.69
CA ALA A 28 3.65 -4.11 -0.25
C ALA A 28 4.53 -5.15 0.47
N LYS A 29 4.53 -6.37 -0.02
CA LYS A 29 5.34 -7.45 0.54
C LYS A 29 6.83 -7.13 0.43
N GLN A 30 7.26 -6.67 -0.73
CA GLN A 30 8.66 -6.31 -0.94
C GLN A 30 9.10 -5.18 0.00
N HIS A 31 8.24 -4.17 0.17
CA HIS A 31 8.53 -3.07 1.08
C HIS A 31 8.71 -3.54 2.52
N CYS A 32 7.84 -4.45 2.97
CA CYS A 32 7.94 -5.00 4.33
C CYS A 32 9.21 -5.84 4.51
N GLU A 33 9.64 -6.54 3.47
CA GLU A 33 10.90 -7.30 3.51
C GLU A 33 12.09 -6.34 3.58
N ASP A 34 12.05 -5.26 2.81
CA ASP A 34 13.13 -4.27 2.78
C ASP A 34 13.29 -3.53 4.10
N THR A 35 12.21 -3.42 4.88
CA THR A 35 12.24 -2.74 6.18
C THR A 35 12.34 -3.71 7.36
N ASP A 36 12.63 -4.99 7.10
CA ASP A 36 12.73 -6.03 8.13
C ASP A 36 11.46 -6.15 8.98
N GLY A 37 10.30 -6.01 8.35
CA GLY A 37 9.02 -6.11 9.02
C GLY A 37 8.58 -4.82 9.74
N GLU A 38 9.38 -3.77 9.73
CA GLU A 38 9.00 -2.47 10.28
C GLU A 38 8.14 -1.72 9.28
N CYS A 39 6.90 -2.21 9.09
CA CYS A 39 5.98 -1.65 8.13
C CYS A 39 4.54 -1.81 8.61
N GLN A 40 3.69 -0.91 8.19
CA GLN A 40 2.25 -0.98 8.40
C GLN A 40 1.59 -0.55 7.10
N VAL A 41 1.50 -1.47 6.16
CA VAL A 41 1.11 -1.17 4.79
C VAL A 41 -0.38 -1.42 4.60
N SER A 42 -1.03 -0.47 3.94
CA SER A 42 -2.43 -0.59 3.53
C SER A 42 -2.53 -0.42 2.03
N ILE A 43 -3.46 -1.15 1.43
CA ILE A 43 -3.73 -1.07 0.00
C ILE A 43 -5.12 -0.46 -0.18
N PHE A 44 -5.19 0.60 -0.99
CA PHE A 44 -6.42 1.31 -1.28
C PHE A 44 -6.78 1.14 -2.75
N THR A 45 -8.07 1.03 -3.04
CA THR A 45 -8.56 1.05 -4.41
C THR A 45 -9.36 2.33 -4.63
N LYS A 46 -9.28 2.89 -5.85
CA LYS A 46 -10.03 4.09 -6.17
C LYS A 46 -11.47 3.75 -6.47
N THR A 47 -12.38 4.52 -5.86
CA THR A 47 -13.82 4.41 -6.09
C THR A 47 -14.34 5.76 -6.58
N LYS A 48 -15.65 5.82 -6.91
CA LYS A 48 -16.29 7.08 -7.31
C LYS A 48 -16.27 8.13 -6.21
N LYS A 49 -16.16 7.70 -4.97
CA LYS A 49 -16.14 8.59 -3.79
C LYS A 49 -14.74 8.83 -3.23
N GLY A 50 -13.70 8.39 -3.94
CA GLY A 50 -12.32 8.48 -3.49
C GLY A 50 -11.71 7.11 -3.28
N TYR A 51 -10.76 7.00 -2.35
CA TYR A 51 -10.09 5.73 -2.09
C TYR A 51 -10.76 4.96 -0.97
N LYS A 52 -10.77 3.64 -1.11
CA LYS A 52 -11.32 2.73 -0.11
C LYS A 52 -10.23 1.71 0.23
N VAL A 53 -10.04 1.44 1.53
CA VAL A 53 -9.07 0.43 1.95
C VAL A 53 -9.54 -0.96 1.54
N VAL A 54 -8.62 -1.73 0.98
CA VAL A 54 -8.90 -3.10 0.53
C VAL A 54 -8.34 -4.09 1.55
N ILE A 55 -7.16 -3.77 2.08
CA ILE A 55 -6.50 -4.66 3.01
C ILE A 55 -5.60 -3.87 3.95
#